data_3474a31de4b40fff3b6b255e8746872d
#
_entry.id   3474a31de4b40fff3b6b255e8746872d
#
_cell.length_a   1.000
_cell.length_b   1.000
_cell.length_c   1.000
_cell.angle_alpha   90.00
_cell.angle_beta   90.00
_cell.angle_gamma   90.00
#
_symmetry.space_group_name_H-M   'P 1'
#
loop_
_entity.id
_entity.type
_entity.pdbx_description
1 polymer ?
#
loop_
_entity_poly.entity_id
_entity_poly.type
_entity_poly.pdbx_seq_one_letter_code
_entity_poly.pdbx_strand_id
1 'polypeptide(L)'
;REEARRLLASDPSLARELGIGRPDLPRQYDDGGLIDVNHVSAEILVRELGFPPQAAAQVVLARETRGPFTELPELEVYANVPADVLARVADRLLFLPN
;
A
#
# COMPACT_ATOMS: atom_id res chain seq x y z
N ARG A 1 -8.47 -7.30 8.74
CA ARG A 1 -7.64 -7.43 7.51
C ARG A 1 -8.12 -8.54 6.60
N GLU A 2 -8.44 -9.68 7.15
CA GLU A 2 -8.89 -10.80 6.36
C GLU A 2 -10.22 -10.52 5.67
N GLU A 3 -11.17 -9.93 6.37
CA GLU A 3 -12.45 -9.54 5.79
C GLU A 3 -12.26 -8.51 4.67
N ALA A 4 -11.38 -7.52 4.90
CA ALA A 4 -11.08 -6.50 3.90
C ALA A 4 -10.47 -7.14 2.64
N ARG A 5 -9.57 -8.10 2.81
CA ARG A 5 -8.96 -8.81 1.68
C ARG A 5 -9.98 -9.64 0.91
N ARG A 6 -10.93 -10.24 1.60
CA ARG A 6 -12.03 -10.97 0.95
C ARG A 6 -12.89 -10.03 0.11
N LEU A 7 -13.19 -8.84 0.64
CA LEU A 7 -13.96 -7.84 -0.09
C LEU A 7 -13.22 -7.39 -1.35
N LEU A 8 -11.90 -7.18 -1.26
CA LEU A 8 -11.11 -6.81 -2.43
C LEU A 8 -11.21 -7.87 -3.53
N ALA A 9 -11.23 -9.14 -3.16
CA ALA A 9 -11.30 -10.23 -4.11
C ALA A 9 -12.71 -10.42 -4.69
N SER A 10 -13.75 -10.26 -3.87
CA SER A 10 -15.12 -10.57 -4.27
C SER A 10 -15.90 -9.38 -4.80
N ASP A 11 -15.61 -8.17 -4.31
CA ASP A 11 -16.34 -6.96 -4.71
C ASP A 11 -15.39 -5.76 -4.69
N PRO A 12 -14.54 -5.63 -5.72
CA PRO A 12 -13.57 -4.53 -5.78
C PRO A 12 -14.20 -3.14 -5.76
N SER A 13 -15.39 -2.99 -6.33
CA SER A 13 -16.09 -1.69 -6.32
C SER A 13 -16.49 -1.28 -4.93
N LEU A 14 -17.05 -2.20 -4.14
CA LEU A 14 -17.42 -1.93 -2.76
C LEU A 14 -16.17 -1.66 -1.92
N ALA A 15 -15.11 -2.43 -2.13
CA ALA A 15 -13.85 -2.22 -1.43
C ALA A 15 -13.31 -0.82 -1.68
N ARG A 16 -13.42 -0.32 -2.91
CA ARG A 16 -13.00 1.04 -3.25
C ARG A 16 -13.86 2.08 -2.52
N GLU A 17 -15.18 1.88 -2.51
CA GLU A 17 -16.08 2.78 -1.81
C GLU A 17 -15.78 2.83 -0.32
N LEU A 18 -15.43 1.70 0.28
CA LEU A 18 -15.09 1.63 1.69
C LEU A 18 -13.71 2.21 2.01
N GLY A 19 -12.92 2.53 1.00
CA GLY A 19 -11.59 3.10 1.19
C GLY A 19 -10.57 2.13 1.74
N ILE A 20 -10.72 0.84 1.44
CA ILE A 20 -9.78 -0.19 1.90
C ILE A 20 -8.38 0.13 1.37
N GLY A 21 -7.40 0.18 2.26
CA GLY A 21 -6.02 0.52 1.93
C GLY A 21 -5.74 2.01 1.83
N ARG A 22 -6.73 2.86 2.06
CA ARG A 22 -6.61 4.31 1.88
C ARG A 22 -6.97 5.08 3.15
N PRO A 23 -6.06 5.15 4.13
CA PRO A 23 -6.33 5.88 5.38
C PRO A 23 -6.49 7.39 5.19
N ASP A 24 -6.09 7.90 4.02
CA ASP A 24 -6.20 9.30 3.65
C ASP A 24 -7.60 9.71 3.20
N LEU A 25 -8.48 8.73 2.93
CA LEU A 25 -9.84 9.01 2.48
C LEU A 25 -10.82 8.98 3.65
N PRO A 26 -11.90 9.79 3.61
CA PRO A 26 -12.95 9.73 4.63
C PRO A 26 -13.64 8.36 4.52
N ARG A 27 -13.63 7.61 5.63
CA ARG A 27 -14.24 6.28 5.64
C ARG A 27 -14.63 5.89 7.05
N GLN A 28 -15.57 4.95 7.14
CA GLN A 28 -16.02 4.41 8.42
C GLN A 28 -15.71 2.93 8.57
N TYR A 29 -15.12 2.32 7.56
CA TYR A 29 -14.78 0.90 7.57
C TYR A 29 -13.36 0.70 8.11
N ASP A 30 -13.22 -0.19 9.08
CA ASP A 30 -11.91 -0.53 9.64
C ASP A 30 -11.32 -1.72 8.87
N ASP A 31 -10.32 -1.46 8.05
CA ASP A 31 -9.64 -2.48 7.26
C ASP A 31 -8.44 -3.10 7.97
N GLY A 32 -8.25 -2.77 9.25
CA GLY A 32 -7.14 -3.31 10.02
C GLY A 32 -5.79 -2.70 9.71
N GLY A 33 -5.77 -1.51 9.11
CA GLY A 33 -4.52 -0.81 8.80
C GLY A 33 -3.86 -1.24 7.52
N LEU A 34 -4.62 -1.77 6.55
CA LEU A 34 -4.08 -2.08 5.23
C LEU A 34 -3.71 -0.81 4.47
N ILE A 35 -2.63 -0.87 3.72
CA ILE A 35 -2.09 0.27 2.95
C ILE A 35 -1.89 -0.12 1.50
N ASP A 36 -2.54 0.60 0.61
CA ASP A 36 -2.39 0.45 -0.84
C ASP A 36 -1.15 1.21 -1.31
N VAL A 37 -0.05 0.50 -1.49
CA VAL A 37 1.23 1.13 -1.86
C VAL A 37 1.20 1.80 -3.23
N ASN A 38 0.25 1.43 -4.07
CA ASN A 38 0.16 1.99 -5.42
C ASN A 38 -0.62 3.29 -5.50
N HIS A 39 -1.34 3.68 -4.43
CA HIS A 39 -2.23 4.84 -4.51
C HIS A 39 -2.07 5.85 -3.37
N VAL A 40 -1.44 5.48 -2.27
CA VAL A 40 -1.21 6.43 -1.17
C VAL A 40 -0.01 7.33 -1.47
N SER A 41 0.06 8.48 -0.79
CA SER A 41 1.18 9.41 -0.93
C SER A 41 2.44 8.89 -0.25
N ALA A 42 3.59 9.50 -0.60
CA ALA A 42 4.85 9.21 0.10
C ALA A 42 4.72 9.49 1.59
N GLU A 43 4.01 10.54 1.98
CA GLU A 43 3.79 10.90 3.37
C GLU A 43 3.09 9.78 4.14
N ILE A 44 2.09 9.17 3.54
CA ILE A 44 1.39 8.03 4.14
C ILE A 44 2.33 6.83 4.30
N LEU A 45 3.15 6.54 3.29
CA LEU A 45 4.11 5.44 3.37
C LEU A 45 5.08 5.62 4.54
N VAL A 46 5.52 6.85 4.77
CA VAL A 46 6.41 7.16 5.90
C VAL A 46 5.67 7.02 7.22
N ARG A 47 4.53 7.68 7.34
CA ARG A 47 3.77 7.75 8.59
C ARG A 47 3.20 6.41 9.02
N GLU A 48 2.60 5.68 8.08
CA GLU A 48 1.90 4.43 8.41
C GLU A 48 2.80 3.21 8.39
N LEU A 49 3.76 3.15 7.49
CA LEU A 49 4.58 1.95 7.30
C LEU A 49 6.02 2.11 7.79
N GLY A 50 6.42 3.32 8.16
CA GLY A 50 7.78 3.57 8.61
C GLY A 50 8.80 3.49 7.49
N PHE A 51 8.40 3.68 6.24
CA PHE A 51 9.36 3.72 5.14
C PHE A 51 10.27 4.93 5.32
N PRO A 52 11.58 4.79 5.08
CA PRO A 52 12.45 5.97 5.00
C PRO A 52 11.91 6.95 3.97
N PRO A 53 11.97 8.28 4.22
CA PRO A 53 11.42 9.25 3.28
C PRO A 53 11.94 9.10 1.86
N GLN A 54 13.22 8.79 1.70
CA GLN A 54 13.82 8.60 0.38
C GLN A 54 13.24 7.37 -0.32
N ALA A 55 13.03 6.28 0.42
CA ALA A 55 12.43 5.08 -0.14
C ALA A 55 10.96 5.33 -0.53
N ALA A 56 10.21 6.05 0.30
CA ALA A 56 8.84 6.42 -0.01
C ALA A 56 8.76 7.24 -1.30
N ALA A 57 9.67 8.20 -1.48
CA ALA A 57 9.74 8.98 -2.72
C ALA A 57 10.04 8.09 -3.93
N GLN A 58 10.92 7.09 -3.75
CA GLN A 58 11.25 6.14 -4.81
C GLN A 58 10.06 5.25 -5.18
N VAL A 59 9.24 4.87 -4.21
CA VAL A 59 8.01 4.11 -4.48
C VAL A 59 7.09 4.92 -5.41
N VAL A 60 6.88 6.19 -5.07
CA VAL A 60 6.02 7.07 -5.87
C VAL A 60 6.57 7.22 -7.29
N LEU A 61 7.87 7.47 -7.41
CA LEU A 61 8.51 7.61 -8.72
C LEU A 61 8.42 6.32 -9.53
N ALA A 62 8.71 5.19 -8.92
CA ALA A 62 8.71 3.90 -9.61
C ALA A 62 7.31 3.53 -10.13
N ARG A 63 6.27 3.73 -9.31
CA ARG A 63 4.91 3.39 -9.76
C ARG A 63 4.43 4.30 -10.89
N GLU A 64 4.92 5.54 -10.94
CA GLU A 64 4.59 6.47 -12.02
C GLU A 64 5.33 6.17 -13.31
N THR A 65 6.58 5.70 -13.22
CA THR A 65 7.41 5.47 -14.39
C THR A 65 7.40 4.03 -14.89
N ARG A 66 7.20 3.05 -14.00
CA ARG A 66 7.26 1.63 -14.33
C ARG A 66 5.88 0.95 -14.31
N GLY A 67 4.89 1.59 -13.67
CA GLY A 67 3.60 0.99 -13.44
C GLY A 67 3.47 0.48 -11.99
N PRO A 68 2.28 -0.01 -11.62
CA PRO A 68 2.00 -0.40 -10.25
C PRO A 68 2.87 -1.57 -9.79
N PHE A 69 3.24 -1.56 -8.52
CA PHE A 69 3.88 -2.71 -7.88
C PHE A 69 2.86 -3.84 -7.79
N THR A 70 3.32 -5.08 -7.94
CA THR A 70 2.46 -6.26 -7.86
C THR A 70 2.78 -7.16 -6.69
N GLU A 71 4.00 -7.07 -6.15
CA GLU A 71 4.40 -7.92 -5.03
C GLU A 71 5.51 -7.26 -4.20
N LEU A 72 5.64 -7.73 -2.97
CA LEU A 72 6.52 -7.13 -1.98
C LEU A 72 7.99 -7.03 -2.40
N PRO A 73 8.61 -8.06 -3.00
CA PRO A 73 10.03 -7.96 -3.36
C PRO A 73 10.37 -6.81 -4.29
N GLU A 74 9.41 -6.37 -5.09
CA GLU A 74 9.63 -5.23 -5.99
C GLU A 74 9.92 -3.94 -5.24
N LEU A 75 9.36 -3.77 -4.05
CA LEU A 75 9.62 -2.59 -3.24
C LEU A 75 11.08 -2.49 -2.83
N GLU A 76 11.74 -3.62 -2.58
CA GLU A 76 13.17 -3.64 -2.29
C GLU A 76 13.98 -3.37 -3.56
N VAL A 77 13.64 -4.05 -4.65
CA VAL A 77 14.42 -3.97 -5.89
C VAL A 77 14.32 -2.59 -6.54
N TYR A 78 13.12 -2.02 -6.64
CA TYR A 78 12.89 -0.80 -7.42
C TYR A 78 12.79 0.47 -6.57
N ALA A 79 12.64 0.36 -5.27
CA ALA A 79 12.50 1.53 -4.41
C ALA A 79 13.46 1.54 -3.24
N ASN A 80 14.30 0.52 -3.11
CA ASN A 80 15.28 0.41 -2.02
C ASN A 80 14.65 0.48 -0.63
N VAL A 81 13.43 -0.05 -0.48
CA VAL A 81 12.83 -0.14 0.85
C VAL A 81 13.61 -1.23 1.62
N PRO A 82 14.14 -0.92 2.82
CA PRO A 82 14.91 -1.90 3.57
C PRO A 82 14.13 -3.17 3.89
N ALA A 83 14.79 -4.32 3.78
CA ALA A 83 14.16 -5.61 4.00
C ALA A 83 13.54 -5.75 5.39
N ASP A 84 14.18 -5.19 6.42
CA ASP A 84 13.67 -5.25 7.79
C ASP A 84 12.39 -4.43 7.95
N VAL A 85 12.29 -3.31 7.25
CA VAL A 85 11.06 -2.50 7.23
C VAL A 85 9.93 -3.30 6.58
N LEU A 86 10.20 -3.90 5.42
CA LEU A 86 9.21 -4.70 4.71
C LEU A 86 8.73 -5.89 5.55
N ALA A 87 9.65 -6.55 6.26
CA ALA A 87 9.29 -7.68 7.11
C ALA A 87 8.30 -7.27 8.22
N ARG A 88 8.44 -6.07 8.77
CA ARG A 88 7.57 -5.59 9.83
C ARG A 88 6.15 -5.26 9.35
N VAL A 89 5.99 -4.88 8.10
CA VAL A 89 4.70 -4.40 7.58
C VAL A 89 4.10 -5.27 6.49
N ALA A 90 4.73 -6.41 6.20
CA ALA A 90 4.34 -7.26 5.07
C ALA A 90 2.85 -7.58 5.04
N ASP A 91 2.24 -7.85 6.18
CA ASP A 91 0.83 -8.23 6.27
C ASP A 91 -0.13 -7.05 6.14
N ARG A 92 0.40 -5.82 6.06
CA ARG A 92 -0.41 -4.62 5.87
C ARG A 92 -0.44 -4.12 4.44
N LEU A 93 0.37 -4.70 3.55
CA LEU A 93 0.53 -4.17 2.20
C LEU A 93 -0.53 -4.68 1.24
N LEU A 94 -1.04 -3.78 0.42
CA LEU A 94 -1.89 -4.08 -0.72
C LEU A 94 -1.23 -3.58 -1.99
N PHE A 95 -1.42 -4.31 -3.08
CA PHE A 95 -0.86 -3.99 -4.39
C PHE A 95 -2.02 -3.91 -5.39
N LEU A 96 -2.83 -2.86 -5.25
CA LEU A 96 -4.03 -2.71 -6.07
C LEU A 96 -3.66 -2.17 -7.45
N PRO A 97 -4.30 -2.67 -8.52
CA PRO A 97 -4.05 -2.17 -9.87
C PRO A 97 -4.59 -0.75 -10.05
N ASN A 98 -4.10 -0.09 -11.07
CA ASN A 98 -4.58 1.25 -11.43
C ASN A 98 -6.00 1.21 -12.00
#